data_6cbfc071db4fe1a1c8f28016d92c251b
#
_entry.id   6cbfc071db4fe1a1c8f28016d92c251b
#
_cell.length_a   1.000
_cell.length_b   1.000
_cell.length_c   1.000
_cell.angle_alpha   90.00
_cell.angle_beta   90.00
_cell.angle_gamma   90.00
#
_symmetry.space_group_name_H-M   'P 1'
#
loop_
_entity.id
_entity.type
_entity.pdbx_description
1 polymer ?
#
loop_
_entity_poly.entity_id
_entity_poly.type
_entity_poly.pdbx_seq_one_letter_code
_entity_poly.pdbx_strand_id
1 'polypeptide(L)'
;MNKVLDCNDCFNLPKIELHCHLDGSLRPDSVVEEIRLQNIDISEEDISNIDSLLQAPEDCESLVDYLRTFDMPLKVLQIERAIRRFTFEVFEDAFNENILYLELRFAPILHTQKGLSMKEVISAAVAGMNDAKEKYDIEGGLILCCMKNFSEEDAIKTVEAGREFLGNGVCAVDLAGPEDEGFAHKFVRAMDLAKEYGYNITVHAGEAGSAQNVEDSIKLLHAQRIGHGVRSIESEEVYRLVRDNNILLEICPTSNVQTKTVESLEKHPLIKYFNDGCYFNINTDNRTVSDTTETKECSIVSKLVCMNVDDYKKIYYNTVGAIFASDKVKQKLLNRLNK
;
A
#
# COMPACT_ATOMS: atom_id res chain seq x y z
N MET A 1 -27.38 -10.34 19.01
CA MET A 1 -26.00 -9.96 18.63
C MET A 1 -25.93 -10.04 17.13
N ASN A 2 -25.42 -9.03 16.45
CA ASN A 2 -25.21 -9.09 15.01
C ASN A 2 -24.14 -10.15 14.70
N LYS A 3 -24.30 -10.86 13.57
CA LYS A 3 -23.35 -11.89 13.12
C LYS A 3 -21.96 -11.26 12.89
N VAL A 4 -20.90 -11.86 13.43
CA VAL A 4 -19.51 -11.53 13.08
C VAL A 4 -19.28 -11.99 11.63
N LEU A 5 -18.63 -11.16 10.81
CA LEU A 5 -18.36 -11.47 9.42
C LEU A 5 -17.39 -12.65 9.31
N ASP A 6 -17.74 -13.62 8.49
CA ASP A 6 -16.84 -14.72 8.12
C ASP A 6 -16.10 -14.41 6.80
N CYS A 7 -15.22 -15.31 6.36
CA CYS A 7 -14.42 -15.11 5.15
C CYS A 7 -15.29 -14.95 3.89
N ASN A 8 -16.41 -15.67 3.81
CA ASN A 8 -17.33 -15.57 2.66
C ASN A 8 -18.09 -14.24 2.69
N ASP A 9 -18.48 -13.76 3.88
CA ASP A 9 -19.06 -12.43 4.03
C ASP A 9 -18.05 -11.36 3.56
N CYS A 10 -16.78 -11.43 4.03
CA CYS A 10 -15.70 -10.51 3.63
C CYS A 10 -15.43 -10.54 2.13
N PHE A 11 -15.47 -11.72 1.48
CA PHE A 11 -15.29 -11.84 0.04
C PHE A 11 -16.38 -11.09 -0.74
N ASN A 12 -17.63 -11.20 -0.31
CA ASN A 12 -18.78 -10.60 -0.99
C ASN A 12 -18.93 -9.09 -0.73
N LEU A 13 -18.33 -8.56 0.32
CA LEU A 13 -18.38 -7.11 0.60
C LEU A 13 -17.59 -6.30 -0.43
N PRO A 14 -18.10 -5.12 -0.85
CA PRO A 14 -17.32 -4.19 -1.65
C PRO A 14 -16.15 -3.67 -0.81
N LYS A 15 -14.93 -3.71 -1.35
CA LYS A 15 -13.69 -3.33 -0.64
C LYS A 15 -13.00 -2.14 -1.27
N ILE A 16 -12.17 -1.47 -0.48
CA ILE A 16 -11.29 -0.38 -0.89
C ILE A 16 -9.91 -0.69 -0.30
N GLU A 17 -8.89 -0.73 -1.14
CA GLU A 17 -7.52 -0.97 -0.74
C GLU A 17 -6.67 0.26 -1.03
N LEU A 18 -6.00 0.82 -0.01
CA LEU A 18 -5.23 2.06 -0.09
C LEU A 18 -3.73 1.84 0.09
N HIS A 19 -3.32 0.61 0.44
CA HIS A 19 -1.93 0.27 0.74
C HIS A 19 -1.57 -1.09 0.15
N CYS A 20 -1.19 -1.08 -1.11
CA CYS A 20 -0.76 -2.26 -1.86
C CYS A 20 0.45 -1.88 -2.72
N HIS A 21 1.57 -2.57 -2.55
CA HIS A 21 2.80 -2.36 -3.34
C HIS A 21 2.77 -3.22 -4.60
N LEU A 22 3.09 -2.61 -5.75
CA LEU A 22 3.18 -3.31 -7.03
C LEU A 22 4.22 -4.43 -6.99
N ASP A 23 5.43 -4.09 -6.56
CA ASP A 23 6.57 -4.99 -6.50
C ASP A 23 6.45 -6.08 -5.42
N GLY A 24 5.55 -5.91 -4.45
CA GLY A 24 5.20 -6.93 -3.46
C GLY A 24 3.98 -7.79 -3.82
N SER A 25 3.39 -7.60 -5.02
CA SER A 25 2.10 -8.20 -5.38
C SER A 25 2.10 -8.90 -6.74
N LEU A 26 3.26 -9.37 -7.20
CA LEU A 26 3.41 -10.03 -8.50
C LEU A 26 2.93 -11.48 -8.45
N ARG A 27 2.16 -11.92 -9.45
CA ARG A 27 1.80 -13.33 -9.61
C ARG A 27 3.04 -14.19 -9.86
N PRO A 28 3.33 -15.25 -9.08
CA PRO A 28 4.52 -16.08 -9.26
C PRO A 28 4.67 -16.66 -10.67
N ASP A 29 3.59 -17.18 -11.26
CA ASP A 29 3.61 -17.72 -12.63
C ASP A 29 4.02 -16.65 -13.65
N SER A 30 3.50 -15.43 -13.51
CA SER A 30 3.85 -14.31 -14.40
C SER A 30 5.31 -13.87 -14.22
N VAL A 31 5.86 -13.96 -13.00
CA VAL A 31 7.28 -13.71 -12.73
C VAL A 31 8.14 -14.74 -13.44
N VAL A 32 7.79 -16.04 -13.39
CA VAL A 32 8.50 -17.12 -14.10
C VAL A 32 8.48 -16.87 -15.61
N GLU A 33 7.35 -16.49 -16.17
CA GLU A 33 7.25 -16.13 -17.60
C GLU A 33 8.18 -14.95 -17.95
N GLU A 34 8.18 -13.89 -17.12
CA GLU A 34 9.02 -12.71 -17.35
C GLU A 34 10.52 -13.01 -17.21
N ILE A 35 10.92 -13.86 -16.26
CA ILE A 35 12.30 -14.36 -16.13
C ILE A 35 12.76 -14.98 -17.45
N ARG A 36 11.96 -15.85 -18.05
CA ARG A 36 12.26 -16.53 -19.31
C ARG A 36 12.28 -15.56 -20.49
N LEU A 37 11.29 -14.68 -20.59
CA LEU A 37 11.16 -13.71 -21.69
C LEU A 37 12.28 -12.67 -21.68
N GLN A 38 12.75 -12.27 -20.49
CA GLN A 38 13.81 -11.27 -20.35
C GLN A 38 15.21 -11.92 -20.28
N ASN A 39 15.32 -13.26 -20.31
CA ASN A 39 16.56 -14.02 -20.11
C ASN A 39 17.29 -13.60 -18.84
N ILE A 40 16.55 -13.47 -17.72
CA ILE A 40 17.14 -13.13 -16.42
C ILE A 40 17.92 -14.35 -15.95
N ASP A 41 19.17 -14.13 -15.56
CA ASP A 41 20.06 -15.19 -15.06
C ASP A 41 19.64 -15.61 -13.66
N ILE A 42 19.06 -16.82 -13.58
CA ILE A 42 18.56 -17.46 -12.36
C ILE A 42 18.59 -18.99 -12.56
N SER A 43 18.80 -19.74 -11.49
CA SER A 43 18.85 -21.19 -11.56
C SER A 43 17.47 -21.83 -11.82
N GLU A 44 17.43 -23.01 -12.47
CA GLU A 44 16.18 -23.76 -12.62
C GLU A 44 15.62 -24.24 -11.28
N GLU A 45 16.45 -24.41 -10.26
CA GLU A 45 16.03 -24.72 -8.90
C GLU A 45 15.25 -23.54 -8.29
N ASP A 46 15.76 -22.32 -8.42
CA ASP A 46 15.08 -21.11 -7.95
C ASP A 46 13.78 -20.87 -8.72
N ILE A 47 13.76 -21.11 -10.03
CA ILE A 47 12.51 -21.03 -10.83
C ILE A 47 11.46 -22.03 -10.32
N SER A 48 11.89 -23.23 -9.98
CA SER A 48 10.98 -24.28 -9.47
C SER A 48 10.46 -23.96 -8.06
N ASN A 49 11.17 -23.11 -7.32
CA ASN A 49 10.83 -22.66 -5.97
C ASN A 49 10.55 -21.15 -5.93
N ILE A 50 9.95 -20.59 -6.97
CA ILE A 50 9.80 -19.13 -7.13
C ILE A 50 9.07 -18.49 -5.95
N ASP A 51 8.11 -19.19 -5.34
CA ASP A 51 7.39 -18.70 -4.16
C ASP A 51 8.33 -18.37 -3.01
N SER A 52 9.38 -19.19 -2.80
CA SER A 52 10.38 -18.94 -1.74
C SER A 52 11.22 -17.66 -1.96
N LEU A 53 11.28 -17.16 -3.20
CA LEU A 53 11.94 -15.90 -3.53
C LEU A 53 11.02 -14.69 -3.49
N LEU A 54 9.72 -14.92 -3.52
CA LEU A 54 8.71 -13.87 -3.58
C LEU A 54 7.95 -13.69 -2.27
N GLN A 55 7.98 -14.68 -1.38
CA GLN A 55 7.26 -14.66 -0.11
C GLN A 55 8.20 -14.42 1.06
N ALA A 56 7.73 -13.70 2.05
CA ALA A 56 8.45 -13.52 3.31
C ALA A 56 8.62 -14.88 4.00
N PRO A 57 9.84 -15.21 4.47
CA PRO A 57 10.08 -16.48 5.16
C PRO A 57 9.28 -16.54 6.48
N GLU A 58 8.86 -17.74 6.89
CA GLU A 58 8.11 -17.93 8.15
C GLU A 58 8.91 -17.44 9.39
N ASP A 59 10.22 -17.48 9.32
CA ASP A 59 11.16 -17.03 10.36
C ASP A 59 11.63 -15.58 10.16
N CYS A 60 10.92 -14.78 9.37
CA CYS A 60 11.22 -13.35 9.19
C CYS A 60 11.33 -12.64 10.55
N GLU A 61 12.44 -11.99 10.82
CA GLU A 61 12.74 -11.39 12.12
C GLU A 61 12.68 -9.85 12.12
N SER A 62 12.61 -9.23 10.94
CA SER A 62 12.66 -7.77 10.80
C SER A 62 12.09 -7.27 9.49
N LEU A 63 11.75 -5.97 9.44
CA LEU A 63 11.42 -5.28 8.19
C LEU A 63 12.55 -5.42 7.15
N VAL A 64 13.82 -5.43 7.56
CA VAL A 64 14.95 -5.57 6.64
C VAL A 64 14.96 -6.93 5.97
N ASP A 65 14.66 -8.01 6.72
CA ASP A 65 14.56 -9.36 6.15
C ASP A 65 13.39 -9.48 5.21
N TYR A 66 12.24 -8.89 5.57
CA TYR A 66 11.07 -8.79 4.73
C TYR A 66 11.37 -8.09 3.40
N LEU A 67 12.12 -6.99 3.41
CA LEU A 67 12.45 -6.22 2.20
C LEU A 67 13.38 -6.96 1.21
N ARG A 68 14.08 -8.04 1.62
CA ARG A 68 14.91 -8.85 0.71
C ARG A 68 14.08 -9.59 -0.34
N THR A 69 12.79 -9.86 -0.07
CA THR A 69 11.89 -10.52 -1.03
C THR A 69 11.62 -9.69 -2.28
N PHE A 70 11.93 -8.39 -2.25
CA PHE A 70 11.76 -7.50 -3.40
C PHE A 70 12.88 -7.62 -4.45
N ASP A 71 13.98 -8.33 -4.16
CA ASP A 71 15.11 -8.47 -5.10
C ASP A 71 14.68 -9.08 -6.44
N MET A 72 13.83 -10.11 -6.42
CA MET A 72 13.35 -10.74 -7.65
C MET A 72 12.32 -9.91 -8.40
N PRO A 73 11.26 -9.38 -7.76
CA PRO A 73 10.35 -8.42 -8.38
C PRO A 73 11.07 -7.25 -9.08
N LEU A 74 12.07 -6.66 -8.42
CA LEU A 74 12.84 -5.56 -8.99
C LEU A 74 13.65 -5.97 -10.24
N LYS A 75 14.10 -7.23 -10.36
CA LYS A 75 14.79 -7.70 -11.58
C LYS A 75 13.87 -7.79 -12.79
N VAL A 76 12.61 -8.16 -12.61
CA VAL A 76 11.64 -8.30 -13.70
C VAL A 76 10.96 -6.99 -14.09
N LEU A 77 10.80 -6.07 -13.14
CA LEU A 77 10.11 -4.78 -13.33
C LEU A 77 11.04 -3.68 -13.90
N GLN A 78 11.95 -4.02 -14.82
CA GLN A 78 12.91 -3.07 -15.41
C GLN A 78 12.60 -2.70 -16.86
N ILE A 79 11.45 -3.12 -17.41
CA ILE A 79 11.03 -2.83 -18.77
C ILE A 79 9.54 -2.44 -18.79
N GLU A 80 9.17 -1.52 -19.68
CA GLU A 80 7.79 -0.98 -19.78
C GLU A 80 6.73 -2.07 -19.88
N ARG A 81 6.95 -3.10 -20.72
CA ARG A 81 6.01 -4.19 -20.92
C ARG A 81 5.71 -4.95 -19.61
N ALA A 82 6.73 -5.25 -18.81
CA ALA A 82 6.57 -5.95 -17.54
C ALA A 82 5.84 -5.06 -16.51
N ILE A 83 6.24 -3.80 -16.39
CA ILE A 83 5.59 -2.84 -15.49
C ILE A 83 4.09 -2.71 -15.84
N ARG A 84 3.76 -2.51 -17.12
CA ARG A 84 2.37 -2.43 -17.61
C ARG A 84 1.59 -3.70 -17.31
N ARG A 85 2.17 -4.87 -17.60
CA ARG A 85 1.56 -6.18 -17.36
C ARG A 85 1.24 -6.39 -15.89
N PHE A 86 2.22 -6.25 -15.01
CA PHE A 86 2.03 -6.50 -13.59
C PHE A 86 1.08 -5.49 -12.93
N THR A 87 1.12 -4.23 -13.34
CA THR A 87 0.12 -3.25 -12.90
C THR A 87 -1.29 -3.67 -13.29
N PHE A 88 -1.49 -4.12 -14.53
CA PHE A 88 -2.77 -4.67 -14.97
C PHE A 88 -3.19 -5.88 -14.12
N GLU A 89 -2.29 -6.83 -13.88
CA GLU A 89 -2.57 -8.07 -13.14
C GLU A 89 -2.99 -7.78 -11.70
N VAL A 90 -2.35 -6.83 -11.01
CA VAL A 90 -2.73 -6.45 -9.63
C VAL A 90 -4.13 -5.82 -9.59
N PHE A 91 -4.48 -4.97 -10.55
CA PHE A 91 -5.85 -4.44 -10.66
C PHE A 91 -6.89 -5.52 -11.01
N GLU A 92 -6.53 -6.50 -11.85
CA GLU A 92 -7.37 -7.66 -12.15
C GLU A 92 -7.61 -8.52 -10.90
N ASP A 93 -6.57 -8.80 -10.11
CA ASP A 93 -6.68 -9.55 -8.85
C ASP A 93 -7.54 -8.80 -7.82
N ALA A 94 -7.37 -7.50 -7.71
CA ALA A 94 -8.20 -6.65 -6.86
C ALA A 94 -9.68 -6.72 -7.27
N PHE A 95 -9.98 -6.60 -8.57
CA PHE A 95 -11.34 -6.73 -9.08
C PHE A 95 -11.96 -8.09 -8.75
N ASN A 96 -11.20 -9.18 -8.93
CA ASN A 96 -11.65 -10.55 -8.65
C ASN A 96 -11.98 -10.77 -7.16
N GLU A 97 -11.43 -9.96 -6.27
CA GLU A 97 -11.75 -9.94 -4.83
C GLU A 97 -12.84 -8.93 -4.44
N ASN A 98 -13.57 -8.35 -5.40
CA ASN A 98 -14.57 -7.31 -5.15
C ASN A 98 -13.99 -6.04 -4.51
N ILE A 99 -12.72 -5.71 -4.82
CA ILE A 99 -12.15 -4.40 -4.53
C ILE A 99 -12.63 -3.44 -5.61
N LEU A 100 -13.33 -2.39 -5.21
CA LEU A 100 -13.92 -1.41 -6.13
C LEU A 100 -13.01 -0.22 -6.39
N TYR A 101 -12.02 -0.01 -5.51
CA TYR A 101 -11.05 1.08 -5.61
C TYR A 101 -9.71 0.64 -5.03
N LEU A 102 -8.65 0.82 -5.81
CA LEU A 102 -7.28 0.46 -5.44
C LEU A 102 -6.34 1.66 -5.61
N GLU A 103 -5.59 2.01 -4.57
CA GLU A 103 -4.42 2.88 -4.68
C GLU A 103 -3.15 2.03 -4.64
N LEU A 104 -2.62 1.74 -5.83
CA LEU A 104 -1.41 0.93 -6.00
C LEU A 104 -0.17 1.79 -5.90
N ARG A 105 0.81 1.39 -5.10
CA ARG A 105 2.04 2.15 -4.87
C ARG A 105 3.29 1.42 -5.35
N PHE A 106 4.30 2.17 -5.75
CA PHE A 106 5.63 1.67 -6.13
C PHE A 106 6.63 2.81 -6.19
N ALA A 107 7.93 2.50 -6.15
CA ALA A 107 9.01 3.48 -6.21
C ALA A 107 9.60 3.56 -7.64
N PRO A 108 9.25 4.56 -8.47
CA PRO A 108 9.70 4.61 -9.88
C PRO A 108 11.21 4.55 -10.04
N ILE A 109 11.97 5.11 -9.10
CA ILE A 109 13.43 5.15 -9.13
C ILE A 109 14.07 3.74 -9.11
N LEU A 110 13.39 2.75 -8.51
CA LEU A 110 13.89 1.37 -8.41
C LEU A 110 13.79 0.60 -9.74
N HIS A 111 13.04 1.11 -10.69
CA HIS A 111 12.75 0.47 -11.98
C HIS A 111 13.51 1.10 -13.16
N THR A 112 14.58 1.86 -12.89
CA THR A 112 15.36 2.58 -13.90
C THR A 112 16.71 1.92 -14.25
N GLN A 113 17.01 0.76 -13.68
CA GLN A 113 18.33 0.12 -13.76
C GLN A 113 18.70 -0.35 -15.19
N LYS A 114 17.71 -0.63 -16.04
CA LYS A 114 17.90 -1.01 -17.45
C LYS A 114 17.69 0.16 -18.42
N GLY A 115 17.72 1.41 -17.93
CA GLY A 115 17.77 2.62 -18.75
C GLY A 115 16.43 3.33 -18.97
N LEU A 116 15.33 2.84 -18.40
CA LEU A 116 14.08 3.62 -18.37
C LEU A 116 14.27 4.87 -17.51
N SER A 117 13.70 5.99 -17.94
CA SER A 117 13.50 7.14 -17.09
C SER A 117 12.32 6.89 -16.12
N MET A 118 12.27 7.60 -14.98
CA MET A 118 11.14 7.50 -14.06
C MET A 118 9.81 7.84 -14.75
N LYS A 119 9.79 8.75 -15.72
CA LYS A 119 8.59 9.09 -16.50
C LYS A 119 8.09 7.92 -17.35
N GLU A 120 8.98 7.19 -18.03
CA GLU A 120 8.62 5.99 -18.78
C GLU A 120 8.08 4.89 -17.85
N VAL A 121 8.71 4.71 -16.68
CA VAL A 121 8.23 3.78 -15.65
C VAL A 121 6.80 4.14 -15.19
N ILE A 122 6.55 5.40 -14.85
CA ILE A 122 5.23 5.88 -14.42
C ILE A 122 4.22 5.73 -15.57
N SER A 123 4.59 6.10 -16.80
CA SER A 123 3.74 5.96 -17.98
C SER A 123 3.30 4.51 -18.21
N ALA A 124 4.24 3.55 -18.07
CA ALA A 124 3.95 2.13 -18.22
C ALA A 124 2.95 1.63 -17.14
N ALA A 125 3.13 2.04 -15.88
CA ALA A 125 2.21 1.69 -14.81
C ALA A 125 0.81 2.33 -15.02
N VAL A 126 0.74 3.59 -15.42
CA VAL A 126 -0.53 4.27 -15.77
C VAL A 126 -1.24 3.54 -16.91
N ALA A 127 -0.50 3.09 -17.93
CA ALA A 127 -1.06 2.33 -19.03
C ALA A 127 -1.66 0.99 -18.54
N GLY A 128 -0.95 0.24 -17.70
CA GLY A 128 -1.46 -1.02 -17.14
C GLY A 128 -2.72 -0.84 -16.29
N MET A 129 -2.75 0.18 -15.44
CA MET A 129 -3.94 0.55 -14.68
C MET A 129 -5.13 0.90 -15.59
N ASN A 130 -4.89 1.70 -16.64
CA ASN A 130 -5.95 2.09 -17.58
C ASN A 130 -6.49 0.89 -18.36
N ASP A 131 -5.64 -0.02 -18.82
CA ASP A 131 -6.06 -1.27 -19.47
C ASP A 131 -6.99 -2.09 -18.56
N ALA A 132 -6.67 -2.17 -17.26
CA ALA A 132 -7.51 -2.87 -16.29
C ALA A 132 -8.85 -2.15 -16.08
N LYS A 133 -8.86 -0.81 -15.97
CA LYS A 133 -10.08 0.00 -15.79
C LYS A 133 -10.99 -0.02 -17.04
N GLU A 134 -10.44 -0.22 -18.23
CA GLU A 134 -11.23 -0.43 -19.45
C GLU A 134 -11.92 -1.80 -19.45
N LYS A 135 -11.28 -2.81 -18.86
CA LYS A 135 -11.78 -4.19 -18.84
C LYS A 135 -12.69 -4.50 -17.67
N TYR A 136 -12.45 -3.87 -16.53
CA TYR A 136 -13.10 -4.16 -15.25
C TYR A 136 -13.73 -2.91 -14.63
N ASP A 137 -14.84 -3.09 -13.90
CA ASP A 137 -15.50 -2.00 -13.14
C ASP A 137 -14.75 -1.73 -11.82
N ILE A 138 -13.50 -1.34 -11.91
CA ILE A 138 -12.64 -0.95 -10.80
C ILE A 138 -12.15 0.48 -11.01
N GLU A 139 -12.07 1.25 -9.93
CA GLU A 139 -11.46 2.58 -9.91
C GLU A 139 -10.12 2.53 -9.18
N GLY A 140 -9.32 3.56 -9.30
CA GLY A 140 -8.07 3.65 -8.55
C GLY A 140 -7.10 4.68 -9.10
N GLY A 141 -5.95 4.75 -8.44
CA GLY A 141 -4.84 5.63 -8.77
C GLY A 141 -3.51 5.02 -8.38
N LEU A 142 -2.42 5.65 -8.82
CA LEU A 142 -1.06 5.27 -8.47
C LEU A 142 -0.51 6.23 -7.44
N ILE A 143 0.23 5.70 -6.46
CA ILE A 143 1.00 6.46 -5.48
C ILE A 143 2.48 6.25 -5.77
N LEU A 144 3.25 7.34 -5.89
CA LEU A 144 4.68 7.27 -6.18
C LEU A 144 5.47 7.28 -4.87
N CYS A 145 6.15 6.19 -4.56
CA CYS A 145 6.98 6.08 -3.37
C CYS A 145 8.32 6.79 -3.58
N CYS A 146 8.64 7.73 -2.70
CA CYS A 146 9.98 8.19 -2.43
C CYS A 146 10.60 7.26 -1.38
N MET A 147 11.90 6.95 -1.50
CA MET A 147 12.55 5.97 -0.63
C MET A 147 13.32 6.66 0.50
N LYS A 148 13.02 6.29 1.78
CA LYS A 148 13.65 6.88 2.98
C LYS A 148 15.16 6.65 3.06
N ASN A 149 15.65 5.55 2.47
CA ASN A 149 17.08 5.23 2.39
C ASN A 149 17.80 5.90 1.22
N PHE A 150 17.12 6.72 0.42
CA PHE A 150 17.70 7.51 -0.66
C PHE A 150 17.83 8.97 -0.23
N SER A 151 18.31 9.83 -1.14
CA SER A 151 18.47 11.26 -0.84
C SER A 151 17.17 12.04 -1.01
N GLU A 152 17.07 13.22 -0.39
CA GLU A 152 15.96 14.16 -0.62
C GLU A 152 15.87 14.58 -2.09
N GLU A 153 17.04 14.75 -2.75
CA GLU A 153 17.11 15.06 -4.18
C GLU A 153 16.48 13.97 -5.06
N ASP A 154 16.60 12.71 -4.67
CA ASP A 154 15.95 11.61 -5.39
C ASP A 154 14.43 11.60 -5.15
N ALA A 155 13.99 11.98 -3.96
CA ALA A 155 12.57 12.21 -3.67
C ALA A 155 12.02 13.38 -4.51
N ILE A 156 12.73 14.49 -4.60
CA ILE A 156 12.37 15.63 -5.47
C ILE A 156 12.25 15.18 -6.92
N LYS A 157 13.21 14.40 -7.46
CA LYS A 157 13.13 13.87 -8.82
C LYS A 157 11.90 12.98 -9.03
N THR A 158 11.51 12.19 -8.03
CA THR A 158 10.30 11.35 -8.10
C THR A 158 9.05 12.22 -8.17
N VAL A 159 8.95 13.26 -7.31
CA VAL A 159 7.85 14.24 -7.32
C VAL A 159 7.76 14.97 -8.66
N GLU A 160 8.90 15.43 -9.22
CA GLU A 160 8.96 16.11 -10.51
C GLU A 160 8.57 15.18 -11.67
N ALA A 161 9.04 13.93 -11.67
CA ALA A 161 8.74 12.97 -12.72
C ALA A 161 7.24 12.62 -12.78
N GLY A 162 6.58 12.53 -11.62
CA GLY A 162 5.16 12.22 -11.53
C GLY A 162 4.22 13.38 -11.85
N ARG A 163 4.71 14.64 -11.86
CA ARG A 163 3.88 15.84 -11.96
C ARG A 163 2.95 15.86 -13.18
N GLU A 164 3.42 15.42 -14.33
CA GLU A 164 2.61 15.41 -15.55
C GLU A 164 1.48 14.36 -15.54
N PHE A 165 1.58 13.36 -14.66
CA PHE A 165 0.59 12.30 -14.48
C PHE A 165 -0.40 12.60 -13.35
N LEU A 166 -0.19 13.68 -12.59
CA LEU A 166 -1.05 14.05 -11.47
C LEU A 166 -2.47 14.34 -11.96
N GLY A 167 -3.45 13.65 -11.35
CA GLY A 167 -4.85 13.70 -11.81
C GLY A 167 -5.13 12.91 -13.11
N ASN A 168 -4.08 12.32 -13.71
CA ASN A 168 -4.17 11.47 -14.91
C ASN A 168 -3.47 10.12 -14.67
N GLY A 169 -3.85 9.45 -13.59
CA GLY A 169 -3.32 8.16 -13.16
C GLY A 169 -2.61 8.23 -11.82
N VAL A 170 -1.77 9.23 -11.58
CA VAL A 170 -1.11 9.45 -10.30
C VAL A 170 -2.02 10.31 -9.40
N CYS A 171 -2.17 9.91 -8.12
CA CYS A 171 -3.02 10.60 -7.14
C CYS A 171 -2.26 11.11 -5.92
N ALA A 172 -1.09 10.55 -5.60
CA ALA A 172 -0.34 10.87 -4.39
C ALA A 172 1.15 10.55 -4.50
N VAL A 173 1.89 10.98 -3.49
CA VAL A 173 3.23 10.50 -3.17
C VAL A 173 3.25 9.88 -1.78
N ASP A 174 4.27 9.04 -1.54
CA ASP A 174 4.52 8.34 -0.30
C ASP A 174 6.01 8.39 0.05
N LEU A 175 6.36 8.16 1.31
CA LEU A 175 7.71 7.87 1.79
C LEU A 175 7.74 6.46 2.35
N ALA A 176 8.41 5.54 1.66
CA ALA A 176 8.46 4.11 1.97
C ALA A 176 9.90 3.62 2.24
N GLY A 177 10.03 2.36 2.63
CA GLY A 177 11.31 1.71 2.91
C GLY A 177 11.73 1.80 4.38
N PRO A 178 12.99 1.47 4.73
CA PRO A 178 13.45 1.39 6.11
C PRO A 178 13.15 2.65 6.91
N GLU A 179 12.66 2.47 8.14
CA GLU A 179 12.19 3.57 8.98
C GLU A 179 13.21 3.88 10.09
N ASP A 180 14.06 4.89 9.84
CA ASP A 180 14.95 5.46 10.83
C ASP A 180 14.21 6.52 11.68
N GLU A 181 14.64 6.72 12.94
CA GLU A 181 14.12 7.80 13.77
C GLU A 181 14.43 9.17 13.16
N GLY A 182 13.41 10.05 13.13
CA GLY A 182 13.53 11.41 12.63
C GLY A 182 13.73 11.53 11.12
N PHE A 183 13.41 10.48 10.34
CA PHE A 183 13.57 10.50 8.89
C PHE A 183 12.84 11.68 8.23
N ALA A 184 11.70 12.10 8.80
CA ALA A 184 10.87 13.17 8.24
C ALA A 184 11.64 14.46 7.98
N HIS A 185 12.57 14.81 8.88
CA HIS A 185 13.38 16.04 8.75
C HIS A 185 14.25 16.08 7.49
N LYS A 186 14.55 14.92 6.89
CA LYS A 186 15.35 14.82 5.66
C LYS A 186 14.56 15.06 4.39
N PHE A 187 13.23 15.05 4.44
CA PHE A 187 12.36 15.07 3.25
C PHE A 187 11.37 16.22 3.19
N VAL A 188 11.55 17.23 4.06
CA VAL A 188 10.64 18.39 4.16
C VAL A 188 10.49 19.12 2.82
N ARG A 189 11.61 19.44 2.14
CA ARG A 189 11.59 20.14 0.85
C ARG A 189 10.89 19.34 -0.26
N ALA A 190 11.10 18.02 -0.27
CA ALA A 190 10.45 17.16 -1.25
C ALA A 190 8.92 17.11 -1.05
N MET A 191 8.47 17.03 0.20
CA MET A 191 7.03 16.99 0.52
C MET A 191 6.38 18.38 0.41
N ASP A 192 7.09 19.48 0.73
CA ASP A 192 6.64 20.85 0.43
C ASP A 192 6.42 21.03 -1.08
N LEU A 193 7.35 20.55 -1.91
CA LEU A 193 7.22 20.59 -3.37
C LEU A 193 6.03 19.75 -3.86
N ALA A 194 5.85 18.55 -3.30
CA ALA A 194 4.72 17.70 -3.63
C ALA A 194 3.39 18.41 -3.31
N LYS A 195 3.28 19.02 -2.15
CA LYS A 195 2.12 19.83 -1.75
C LYS A 195 1.90 21.03 -2.68
N GLU A 196 2.97 21.75 -3.05
CA GLU A 196 2.90 22.89 -3.98
C GLU A 196 2.35 22.44 -5.36
N TYR A 197 2.75 21.26 -5.84
CA TYR A 197 2.25 20.70 -7.09
C TYR A 197 0.82 20.14 -7.00
N GLY A 198 0.27 20.02 -5.78
CA GLY A 198 -1.08 19.52 -5.55
C GLY A 198 -1.21 18.01 -5.39
N TYR A 199 -0.12 17.31 -5.09
CA TYR A 199 -0.21 15.91 -4.69
C TYR A 199 -0.91 15.76 -3.34
N ASN A 200 -1.64 14.65 -3.19
CA ASN A 200 -1.92 14.14 -1.87
C ASN A 200 -0.67 13.42 -1.32
N ILE A 201 -0.61 13.28 0.00
CA ILE A 201 0.56 12.72 0.67
C ILE A 201 0.10 11.68 1.68
N THR A 202 0.61 10.47 1.57
CA THR A 202 0.63 9.44 2.61
C THR A 202 2.08 9.17 3.01
N VAL A 203 2.34 8.63 4.20
CA VAL A 203 3.70 8.34 4.65
C VAL A 203 3.70 7.07 5.49
N HIS A 204 4.56 6.10 5.16
CA HIS A 204 4.85 4.99 6.06
C HIS A 204 5.50 5.53 7.33
N ALA A 205 4.86 5.39 8.47
CA ALA A 205 5.40 5.83 9.74
C ALA A 205 4.81 5.04 10.91
N GLY A 206 5.59 4.84 11.97
CA GLY A 206 5.17 4.06 13.13
C GLY A 206 4.97 2.58 12.81
N GLU A 207 5.76 2.05 11.90
CA GLU A 207 5.92 0.63 11.62
C GLU A 207 7.15 0.10 12.38
N ALA A 208 8.35 0.47 11.94
CA ALA A 208 9.60 0.11 12.62
C ALA A 208 10.09 1.21 13.58
N GLY A 209 9.81 2.47 13.27
CA GLY A 209 10.16 3.63 14.09
C GLY A 209 9.09 4.01 15.10
N SER A 210 9.41 4.98 15.97
CA SER A 210 8.56 5.39 17.10
C SER A 210 7.31 6.20 16.69
N ALA A 211 6.42 6.45 17.66
CA ALA A 211 5.29 7.35 17.50
C ALA A 211 5.70 8.77 17.06
N GLN A 212 6.92 9.22 17.37
CA GLN A 212 7.42 10.54 16.95
C GLN A 212 7.49 10.64 15.42
N ASN A 213 7.87 9.56 14.71
CA ASN A 213 7.86 9.54 13.25
C ASN A 213 6.46 9.75 12.67
N VAL A 214 5.41 9.25 13.33
CA VAL A 214 4.01 9.50 12.94
C VAL A 214 3.66 10.99 13.10
N GLU A 215 4.02 11.58 14.24
CA GLU A 215 3.78 13.00 14.50
C GLU A 215 4.50 13.88 13.48
N ASP A 216 5.79 13.61 13.24
CA ASP A 216 6.60 14.36 12.29
C ASP A 216 6.08 14.25 10.87
N SER A 217 5.60 13.05 10.46
CA SER A 217 4.98 12.85 9.15
C SER A 217 3.73 13.73 8.97
N ILE A 218 2.91 13.85 10.00
CA ILE A 218 1.72 14.70 9.96
C ILE A 218 2.10 16.19 9.97
N LYS A 219 2.99 16.60 10.89
CA LYS A 219 3.29 17.99 11.14
C LYS A 219 4.27 18.60 10.13
N LEU A 220 5.28 17.83 9.69
CA LEU A 220 6.36 18.32 8.84
C LEU A 220 6.19 17.97 7.37
N LEU A 221 5.62 16.76 7.08
CA LEU A 221 5.52 16.24 5.71
C LEU A 221 4.11 16.36 5.13
N HIS A 222 3.19 16.98 5.85
CA HIS A 222 1.80 17.20 5.41
C HIS A 222 1.02 15.90 5.12
N ALA A 223 1.37 14.80 5.78
CA ALA A 223 0.70 13.53 5.58
C ALA A 223 -0.80 13.64 5.92
N GLN A 224 -1.64 13.25 4.97
CA GLN A 224 -3.09 13.21 5.11
C GLN A 224 -3.57 11.83 5.62
N ARG A 225 -2.74 10.80 5.37
CA ARG A 225 -2.90 9.43 5.86
C ARG A 225 -1.54 8.92 6.31
N ILE A 226 -1.55 7.88 7.13
CA ILE A 226 -0.33 7.23 7.62
C ILE A 226 -0.37 5.75 7.24
N GLY A 227 0.65 5.29 6.49
CA GLY A 227 0.91 3.88 6.26
C GLY A 227 1.28 3.20 7.58
N HIS A 228 0.61 2.12 7.92
CA HIS A 228 0.66 1.39 9.17
C HIS A 228 0.23 2.23 10.38
N GLY A 229 1.08 3.10 10.90
CA GLY A 229 0.79 3.93 12.07
C GLY A 229 0.60 3.17 13.38
N VAL A 230 1.02 1.90 13.42
CA VAL A 230 0.78 0.95 14.52
C VAL A 230 1.33 1.47 15.85
N ARG A 231 2.50 2.11 15.82
CA ARG A 231 3.17 2.61 17.03
C ARG A 231 2.69 3.98 17.49
N SER A 232 1.70 4.60 16.82
CA SER A 232 1.10 5.86 17.30
C SER A 232 0.51 5.71 18.72
N ILE A 233 0.11 4.49 19.11
CA ILE A 233 -0.41 4.18 20.45
C ILE A 233 0.65 4.29 21.57
N GLU A 234 1.94 4.27 21.24
CA GLU A 234 3.05 4.35 22.22
C GLU A 234 3.16 5.74 22.87
N SER A 235 2.57 6.77 22.23
CA SER A 235 2.46 8.14 22.77
C SER A 235 1.00 8.57 22.82
N GLU A 236 0.53 8.91 24.00
CA GLU A 236 -0.85 9.41 24.19
C GLU A 236 -1.11 10.70 23.40
N GLU A 237 -0.09 11.55 23.22
CA GLU A 237 -0.19 12.79 22.45
C GLU A 237 -0.37 12.49 20.96
N VAL A 238 0.45 11.58 20.41
CA VAL A 238 0.40 11.18 19.00
C VAL A 238 -0.89 10.40 18.73
N TYR A 239 -1.29 9.52 19.65
CA TYR A 239 -2.55 8.79 19.54
C TYR A 239 -3.75 9.74 19.45
N ARG A 240 -3.79 10.78 20.32
CA ARG A 240 -4.82 11.81 20.23
C ARG A 240 -4.73 12.63 18.96
N LEU A 241 -3.52 12.98 18.51
CA LEU A 241 -3.33 13.68 17.24
C LEU A 241 -3.97 12.92 16.09
N VAL A 242 -3.73 11.60 15.98
CA VAL A 242 -4.29 10.73 14.94
C VAL A 242 -5.81 10.65 15.07
N ARG A 243 -6.32 10.31 16.26
CA ARG A 243 -7.75 10.09 16.51
C ARG A 243 -8.57 11.38 16.32
N ASP A 244 -8.17 12.46 16.98
CA ASP A 244 -8.98 13.69 17.09
C ASP A 244 -8.99 14.48 15.77
N ASN A 245 -8.01 14.26 14.88
CA ASN A 245 -7.97 14.81 13.52
C ASN A 245 -8.46 13.86 12.44
N ASN A 246 -8.96 12.67 12.82
CA ASN A 246 -9.45 11.64 11.89
C ASN A 246 -8.40 11.27 10.83
N ILE A 247 -7.11 11.23 11.20
CA ILE A 247 -6.04 10.74 10.31
C ILE A 247 -6.28 9.26 10.08
N LEU A 248 -6.47 8.86 8.83
CA LEU A 248 -6.71 7.46 8.51
C LEU A 248 -5.39 6.69 8.55
N LEU A 249 -5.37 5.59 9.32
CA LEU A 249 -4.28 4.62 9.36
C LEU A 249 -4.51 3.52 8.31
N GLU A 250 -3.51 3.28 7.47
CA GLU A 250 -3.54 2.21 6.47
C GLU A 250 -2.99 0.92 7.11
N ILE A 251 -3.85 0.16 7.81
CA ILE A 251 -3.45 -0.99 8.61
C ILE A 251 -3.27 -2.23 7.74
N CYS A 252 -2.14 -2.93 7.93
CA CYS A 252 -1.74 -4.13 7.20
C CYS A 252 -1.47 -5.28 8.19
N PRO A 253 -2.50 -5.97 8.70
CA PRO A 253 -2.38 -6.86 9.86
C PRO A 253 -1.34 -7.97 9.69
N THR A 254 -1.35 -8.69 8.57
CA THR A 254 -0.40 -9.80 8.32
C THR A 254 1.03 -9.26 8.21
N SER A 255 1.25 -8.22 7.42
CA SER A 255 2.56 -7.58 7.27
C SER A 255 3.10 -7.09 8.62
N ASN A 256 2.26 -6.46 9.46
CA ASN A 256 2.69 -5.97 10.77
C ASN A 256 3.17 -7.08 11.73
N VAL A 257 2.67 -8.30 11.57
CA VAL A 257 3.20 -9.46 12.31
C VAL A 257 4.50 -9.97 11.68
N GLN A 258 4.58 -10.04 10.35
CA GLN A 258 5.77 -10.54 9.64
C GLN A 258 6.97 -9.60 9.81
N THR A 259 6.78 -8.28 9.76
CA THR A 259 7.82 -7.27 10.00
C THR A 259 8.19 -7.08 11.47
N LYS A 260 7.54 -7.83 12.38
CA LYS A 260 7.68 -7.73 13.85
C LYS A 260 7.31 -6.35 14.42
N THR A 261 6.54 -5.59 13.70
CA THR A 261 5.90 -4.36 14.21
C THR A 261 5.03 -4.67 15.42
N VAL A 262 4.33 -5.82 15.35
CA VAL A 262 3.58 -6.41 16.47
C VAL A 262 4.00 -7.86 16.68
N GLU A 263 3.89 -8.33 17.92
CA GLU A 263 4.29 -9.70 18.28
C GLU A 263 3.32 -10.76 17.73
N SER A 264 2.02 -10.44 17.72
CA SER A 264 0.96 -11.29 17.19
C SER A 264 -0.28 -10.46 16.86
N LEU A 265 -1.23 -11.06 16.12
CA LEU A 265 -2.50 -10.40 15.79
C LEU A 265 -3.29 -10.01 17.04
N GLU A 266 -3.30 -10.85 18.10
CA GLU A 266 -4.02 -10.59 19.34
C GLU A 266 -3.44 -9.39 20.11
N LYS A 267 -2.16 -9.07 19.90
CA LYS A 267 -1.49 -7.90 20.49
C LYS A 267 -1.53 -6.67 19.61
N HIS A 268 -2.16 -6.77 18.43
CA HIS A 268 -2.26 -5.65 17.51
C HIS A 268 -3.12 -4.51 18.11
N PRO A 269 -2.64 -3.26 18.11
CA PRO A 269 -3.38 -2.12 18.67
C PRO A 269 -4.67 -1.79 17.90
N LEU A 270 -4.90 -2.42 16.77
CA LEU A 270 -6.15 -2.32 15.99
C LEU A 270 -7.40 -2.52 16.84
N ILE A 271 -7.36 -3.42 17.85
CA ILE A 271 -8.47 -3.64 18.78
C ILE A 271 -8.83 -2.32 19.49
N LYS A 272 -7.82 -1.58 19.93
CA LYS A 272 -8.04 -0.28 20.59
C LYS A 272 -8.48 0.78 19.60
N TYR A 273 -7.87 0.84 18.41
CA TYR A 273 -8.27 1.79 17.35
C TYR A 273 -9.74 1.61 16.98
N PHE A 274 -10.18 0.37 16.81
CA PHE A 274 -11.57 0.05 16.52
C PHE A 274 -12.52 0.50 17.63
N ASN A 275 -12.20 0.15 18.89
CA ASN A 275 -13.05 0.47 20.04
C ASN A 275 -13.15 1.98 20.30
N ASP A 276 -12.07 2.72 20.06
CA ASP A 276 -12.02 4.17 20.28
C ASP A 276 -12.50 4.98 19.05
N GLY A 277 -12.90 4.30 17.96
CA GLY A 277 -13.44 4.92 16.75
C GLY A 277 -12.40 5.67 15.91
N CYS A 278 -11.12 5.29 16.02
CA CYS A 278 -10.08 5.82 15.13
C CYS A 278 -10.36 5.43 13.67
N TYR A 279 -9.96 6.29 12.74
CA TYR A 279 -10.11 6.00 11.32
C TYR A 279 -8.97 5.10 10.86
N PHE A 280 -9.32 3.97 10.28
CA PHE A 280 -8.39 3.07 9.62
C PHE A 280 -9.09 2.37 8.46
N ASN A 281 -8.30 1.87 7.52
CA ASN A 281 -8.76 0.85 6.57
C ASN A 281 -7.86 -0.39 6.63
N ILE A 282 -8.33 -1.45 6.01
CA ILE A 282 -7.68 -2.75 5.97
C ILE A 282 -6.95 -2.84 4.64
N ASN A 283 -5.73 -3.38 4.63
CA ASN A 283 -4.92 -3.47 3.42
C ASN A 283 -4.01 -4.69 3.46
N THR A 284 -3.52 -5.09 2.28
CA THR A 284 -2.61 -6.23 2.14
C THR A 284 -1.14 -5.86 2.29
N ASP A 285 -0.78 -4.60 2.06
CA ASP A 285 0.61 -4.14 1.90
C ASP A 285 1.28 -4.81 0.68
N ASN A 286 1.52 -6.11 0.76
CA ASN A 286 2.22 -6.91 -0.24
C ASN A 286 1.53 -8.26 -0.41
N ARG A 287 0.67 -8.40 -1.44
CA ARG A 287 -0.19 -9.57 -1.62
C ARG A 287 0.61 -10.88 -1.73
N THR A 288 1.65 -10.88 -2.55
CA THR A 288 2.50 -12.05 -2.78
C THR A 288 3.50 -12.26 -1.66
N VAL A 289 4.20 -11.20 -1.25
CA VAL A 289 5.22 -11.28 -0.20
C VAL A 289 4.62 -11.75 1.13
N SER A 290 3.43 -11.24 1.49
CA SER A 290 2.75 -11.64 2.74
C SER A 290 1.84 -12.86 2.59
N ASP A 291 1.77 -13.47 1.42
CA ASP A 291 0.82 -14.56 1.10
C ASP A 291 -0.60 -14.26 1.59
N THR A 292 -1.08 -13.07 1.29
CA THR A 292 -2.37 -12.60 1.76
C THR A 292 -3.25 -12.00 0.65
N THR A 293 -4.50 -11.75 0.97
CA THR A 293 -5.48 -11.08 0.13
C THR A 293 -6.31 -10.12 0.98
N GLU A 294 -6.90 -9.11 0.38
CA GLU A 294 -7.77 -8.17 1.11
C GLU A 294 -8.94 -8.88 1.81
N THR A 295 -9.43 -9.97 1.23
CA THR A 295 -10.45 -10.83 1.84
C THR A 295 -9.93 -11.53 3.10
N LYS A 296 -8.68 -12.05 3.07
CA LYS A 296 -8.04 -12.67 4.25
C LYS A 296 -7.83 -11.62 5.35
N GLU A 297 -7.29 -10.45 5.02
CA GLU A 297 -7.06 -9.35 5.97
C GLU A 297 -8.38 -8.89 6.63
N CYS A 298 -9.43 -8.70 5.82
CA CYS A 298 -10.77 -8.37 6.31
C CYS A 298 -11.29 -9.44 7.28
N SER A 299 -11.10 -10.73 6.97
CA SER A 299 -11.50 -11.85 7.84
C SER A 299 -10.69 -11.91 9.14
N ILE A 300 -9.39 -11.61 9.10
CA ILE A 300 -8.52 -11.50 10.28
C ILE A 300 -9.05 -10.39 11.19
N VAL A 301 -9.23 -9.19 10.65
CA VAL A 301 -9.74 -8.03 11.42
C VAL A 301 -11.12 -8.33 11.99
N SER A 302 -12.01 -8.92 11.19
CA SER A 302 -13.36 -9.27 11.64
C SER A 302 -13.36 -10.17 12.87
N LYS A 303 -12.53 -11.21 12.87
CA LYS A 303 -12.39 -12.11 14.03
C LYS A 303 -11.78 -11.40 15.23
N LEU A 304 -10.77 -10.56 14.99
CA LEU A 304 -10.02 -9.88 16.05
C LEU A 304 -10.89 -8.90 16.86
N VAL A 305 -11.76 -8.14 16.19
CA VAL A 305 -12.60 -7.11 16.82
C VAL A 305 -14.09 -7.48 16.90
N CYS A 306 -14.45 -8.72 16.54
CA CYS A 306 -15.84 -9.17 16.42
C CYS A 306 -16.68 -8.27 15.51
N MET A 307 -16.12 -7.86 14.37
CA MET A 307 -16.72 -6.93 13.40
C MET A 307 -17.98 -7.51 12.76
N ASN A 308 -19.06 -6.75 12.78
CA ASN A 308 -20.27 -7.05 12.02
C ASN A 308 -20.41 -6.14 10.80
N VAL A 309 -21.45 -6.34 10.00
CA VAL A 309 -21.66 -5.58 8.74
C VAL A 309 -21.81 -4.07 8.97
N ASP A 310 -22.40 -3.65 10.09
CA ASP A 310 -22.58 -2.21 10.35
C ASP A 310 -21.25 -1.56 10.75
N ASP A 311 -20.39 -2.30 11.46
CA ASP A 311 -19.03 -1.86 11.79
C ASP A 311 -18.18 -1.76 10.52
N TYR A 312 -18.25 -2.78 9.63
CA TYR A 312 -17.57 -2.74 8.34
C TYR A 312 -18.00 -1.53 7.50
N LYS A 313 -19.30 -1.25 7.45
CA LYS A 313 -19.83 -0.08 6.73
C LYS A 313 -19.25 1.23 7.26
N LYS A 314 -19.08 1.38 8.58
CA LYS A 314 -18.43 2.58 9.15
C LYS A 314 -16.99 2.72 8.68
N ILE A 315 -16.22 1.62 8.72
CA ILE A 315 -14.83 1.60 8.21
C ILE A 315 -14.83 2.00 6.73
N TYR A 316 -15.68 1.39 5.92
CA TYR A 316 -15.79 1.69 4.49
C TYR A 316 -16.15 3.17 4.23
N TYR A 317 -17.11 3.76 4.98
CA TYR A 317 -17.47 5.18 4.84
C TYR A 317 -16.29 6.09 5.18
N ASN A 318 -15.57 5.82 6.26
CA ASN A 318 -14.38 6.58 6.65
C ASN A 318 -13.29 6.47 5.58
N THR A 319 -13.09 5.26 5.04
CA THR A 319 -12.14 5.01 3.95
C THR A 319 -12.51 5.80 2.70
N VAL A 320 -13.78 5.80 2.26
CA VAL A 320 -14.22 6.62 1.12
C VAL A 320 -13.94 8.10 1.34
N GLY A 321 -14.07 8.59 2.57
CA GLY A 321 -13.71 9.97 2.92
C GLY A 321 -12.24 10.29 2.65
N ALA A 322 -11.36 9.30 2.87
CA ALA A 322 -9.91 9.44 2.86
C ALA A 322 -9.23 9.06 1.52
N ILE A 323 -9.93 8.44 0.55
CA ILE A 323 -9.34 8.11 -0.75
C ILE A 323 -8.88 9.36 -1.50
N PHE A 324 -7.81 9.25 -2.26
CA PHE A 324 -7.26 10.31 -3.11
C PHE A 324 -7.92 10.35 -4.49
N ALA A 325 -9.23 10.50 -4.50
CA ALA A 325 -10.03 10.51 -5.73
C ALA A 325 -11.06 11.66 -5.75
N SER A 326 -11.62 11.90 -6.93
CA SER A 326 -12.66 12.91 -7.12
C SER A 326 -13.95 12.55 -6.37
N ASP A 327 -14.75 13.57 -6.05
CA ASP A 327 -16.06 13.39 -5.41
C ASP A 327 -17.00 12.47 -6.22
N LYS A 328 -16.87 12.46 -7.56
CA LYS A 328 -17.62 11.56 -8.43
C LYS A 328 -17.29 10.08 -8.13
N VAL A 329 -16.00 9.75 -7.95
CA VAL A 329 -15.57 8.40 -7.57
C VAL A 329 -16.04 8.06 -6.16
N LYS A 330 -15.87 8.97 -5.20
CA LYS A 330 -16.36 8.81 -3.82
C LYS A 330 -17.87 8.48 -3.81
N GLN A 331 -18.66 9.23 -4.54
CA GLN A 331 -20.11 8.99 -4.63
C GLN A 331 -20.45 7.65 -5.30
N LYS A 332 -19.69 7.24 -6.35
CA LYS A 332 -19.84 5.91 -6.97
C LYS A 332 -19.65 4.79 -5.96
N LEU A 333 -18.59 4.88 -5.13
CA LEU A 333 -18.28 3.88 -4.10
C LEU A 333 -19.34 3.81 -3.00
N LEU A 334 -19.82 4.97 -2.52
CA LEU A 334 -20.91 5.02 -1.53
C LEU A 334 -22.20 4.38 -2.04
N ASN A 335 -22.52 4.58 -3.31
CA ASN A 335 -23.70 3.98 -3.93
C ASN A 335 -23.61 2.45 -4.06
N ARG A 336 -22.38 1.89 -4.15
CA ARG A 336 -22.16 0.44 -4.23
C ARG A 336 -22.35 -0.26 -2.88
N LEU A 337 -22.00 0.40 -1.80
CA LEU A 337 -22.16 -0.15 -0.44
C LEU A 337 -23.65 -0.31 -0.05
N ASN A 338 -24.55 0.48 -0.65
CA ASN A 338 -25.95 0.51 -0.33
C ASN A 338 -26.82 -0.43 -1.23
N LYS A 339 -26.18 -1.15 -2.14
CA LYS A 339 -26.83 -2.17 -2.99
C LYS A 339 -26.67 -3.55 -2.41
#